data_9bf7c3cba53f43540214926abdc6fb2f
#
_entry.id   9bf7c3cba53f43540214926abdc6fb2f
#
_cell.length_a   1.000
_cell.length_b   1.000
_cell.length_c   1.000
_cell.angle_alpha   90.00
_cell.angle_beta   90.00
_cell.angle_gamma   90.00
#
_symmetry.space_group_name_H-M   'P 1'
#
loop_
_entity.id
_entity.type
_entity.pdbx_description
1 polymer ?
#
loop_
_entity_poly.entity_id
_entity_poly.type
_entity_poly.pdbx_seq_one_letter_code
_entity_poly.pdbx_strand_id
1 'polypeptide(L)'
;MKANKSLKPFLTFALVSAAALFTTAFSQDNPKLSDAEVASVAVVANQIDINYAAIAKEKSKNDDILKFATMMADNHRAVIDQAAALAKKLGVTPKDNAVSQKLLADARKTGKTLRSKKGDAFNKAYIDNEVAYHKAVIGAVEGLLIPETENAELKELLQNVVPSLKAHLQHAEMIQKKF
;
A
#
# COMPACT_ATOMS: atom_id res chain seq x y z
N MET A 1 -45.56 48.70 -14.19
CA MET A 1 -45.44 47.32 -13.64
C MET A 1 -44.03 46.82 -13.95
N LYS A 2 -43.15 46.71 -12.93
CA LYS A 2 -41.76 46.27 -13.08
C LYS A 2 -41.67 44.81 -12.70
N ALA A 3 -41.26 43.94 -13.65
CA ALA A 3 -41.06 42.53 -13.41
C ALA A 3 -39.69 42.28 -12.76
N ASN A 4 -39.74 41.74 -11.57
CA ASN A 4 -38.57 41.38 -10.76
C ASN A 4 -38.06 39.98 -11.19
N LYS A 5 -36.92 39.91 -11.85
CA LYS A 5 -36.27 38.64 -12.20
C LYS A 5 -35.42 38.18 -11.00
N SER A 6 -35.91 37.16 -10.32
CA SER A 6 -35.20 36.46 -9.26
C SER A 6 -34.00 35.68 -9.87
N LEU A 7 -32.77 36.08 -9.53
CA LEU A 7 -31.56 35.30 -9.76
C LEU A 7 -31.47 34.21 -8.70
N LYS A 8 -31.48 32.96 -9.11
CA LYS A 8 -31.14 31.82 -8.24
C LYS A 8 -29.62 31.71 -8.17
N PRO A 9 -29.03 31.57 -6.98
CA PRO A 9 -27.58 31.30 -6.89
C PRO A 9 -27.28 29.87 -7.34
N PHE A 10 -26.40 29.73 -8.34
CA PHE A 10 -25.76 28.48 -8.68
C PHE A 10 -24.80 28.10 -7.54
N LEU A 11 -25.13 27.05 -6.82
CA LEU A 11 -24.27 26.43 -5.84
C LEU A 11 -23.21 25.61 -6.59
N THR A 12 -22.04 26.19 -6.83
CA THR A 12 -20.87 25.47 -7.36
C THR A 12 -20.36 24.52 -6.28
N PHE A 13 -20.63 23.24 -6.49
CA PHE A 13 -20.02 22.14 -5.72
C PHE A 13 -18.53 22.10 -6.09
N ALA A 14 -17.69 22.63 -5.21
CA ALA A 14 -16.25 22.44 -5.30
C ALA A 14 -15.94 20.98 -5.00
N LEU A 15 -15.65 20.18 -6.04
CA LEU A 15 -15.02 18.87 -5.91
C LEU A 15 -13.60 19.10 -5.37
N VAL A 16 -13.43 18.96 -4.08
CA VAL A 16 -12.10 18.86 -3.47
C VAL A 16 -11.56 17.49 -3.81
N SER A 17 -10.75 17.44 -4.87
CA SER A 17 -9.96 16.26 -5.25
C SER A 17 -8.93 15.99 -4.17
N ALA A 18 -9.20 15.01 -3.31
CA ALA A 18 -8.29 14.53 -2.27
C ALA A 18 -7.12 13.66 -2.83
N ALA A 19 -6.71 13.91 -4.08
CA ALA A 19 -5.68 13.13 -4.78
C ALA A 19 -4.27 13.73 -4.70
N ALA A 20 -4.03 14.77 -3.88
CA ALA A 20 -2.80 15.58 -3.99
C ALA A 20 -1.83 15.47 -2.80
N LEU A 21 -1.83 14.40 -2.01
CA LEU A 21 -0.96 14.33 -0.83
C LEU A 21 0.14 13.25 -0.85
N PHE A 22 0.28 12.48 -1.94
CA PHE A 22 1.31 11.43 -1.98
C PHE A 22 2.58 11.77 -2.78
N THR A 23 2.62 12.89 -3.51
CA THR A 23 3.75 13.21 -4.42
C THR A 23 4.86 14.06 -3.81
N THR A 24 4.76 14.52 -2.57
CA THR A 24 5.75 15.44 -2.00
C THR A 24 6.60 14.88 -0.86
N ALA A 25 6.49 13.61 -0.51
CA ALA A 25 7.19 13.04 0.65
C ALA A 25 8.54 12.37 0.32
N PHE A 26 8.92 12.26 -0.95
CA PHE A 26 10.17 11.61 -1.36
C PHE A 26 11.16 12.54 -2.10
N SER A 27 10.96 13.85 -2.04
CA SER A 27 11.88 14.83 -2.63
C SER A 27 12.52 15.67 -1.55
N GLN A 28 13.40 15.10 -0.74
CA GLN A 28 14.53 15.75 -0.07
C GLN A 28 15.14 14.76 0.92
N ASP A 29 16.36 14.34 0.65
CA ASP A 29 17.19 13.43 1.45
C ASP A 29 16.51 12.08 1.73
N ASN A 30 16.61 11.13 0.79
CA ASN A 30 16.29 9.73 1.09
C ASN A 30 17.05 9.34 2.37
N PRO A 31 16.39 8.90 3.43
CA PRO A 31 17.08 8.51 4.65
C PRO A 31 18.04 7.37 4.30
N LYS A 32 19.31 7.54 4.63
CA LYS A 32 20.25 6.43 4.51
C LYS A 32 19.81 5.32 5.47
N LEU A 33 19.51 4.14 4.90
CA LEU A 33 19.04 2.97 5.65
C LEU A 33 20.15 1.91 5.68
N SER A 34 20.38 1.31 6.83
CA SER A 34 21.18 0.09 6.95
C SER A 34 20.36 -1.12 6.44
N ASP A 35 21.04 -2.22 6.08
CA ASP A 35 20.36 -3.47 5.67
C ASP A 35 19.32 -3.97 6.69
N ALA A 36 19.59 -3.81 7.99
CA ALA A 36 18.64 -4.14 9.04
C ALA A 36 17.39 -3.25 9.02
N GLU A 37 17.53 -1.98 8.68
CA GLU A 37 16.43 -1.04 8.54
C GLU A 37 15.66 -1.26 7.23
N VAL A 38 16.35 -1.57 6.13
CA VAL A 38 15.72 -2.00 4.87
C VAL A 38 14.88 -3.26 5.09
N ALA A 39 15.44 -4.27 5.75
CA ALA A 39 14.71 -5.50 6.08
C ALA A 39 13.45 -5.22 6.93
N SER A 40 13.53 -4.30 7.89
CA SER A 40 12.38 -3.89 8.70
C SER A 40 11.30 -3.23 7.86
N VAL A 41 11.65 -2.29 6.97
CA VAL A 41 10.69 -1.64 6.07
C VAL A 41 10.01 -2.67 5.16
N ALA A 42 10.77 -3.60 4.58
CA ALA A 42 10.24 -4.64 3.71
C ALA A 42 9.26 -5.56 4.47
N VAL A 43 9.61 -6.04 5.66
CA VAL A 43 8.73 -6.89 6.48
C VAL A 43 7.45 -6.15 6.88
N VAL A 44 7.58 -4.89 7.32
CA VAL A 44 6.43 -4.06 7.72
C VAL A 44 5.49 -3.83 6.53
N ALA A 45 6.00 -3.53 5.34
CA ALA A 45 5.18 -3.34 4.15
C ALA A 45 4.38 -4.62 3.82
N ASN A 46 5.01 -5.78 3.81
CA ASN A 46 4.32 -7.04 3.58
C ASN A 46 3.25 -7.33 4.65
N GLN A 47 3.55 -7.08 5.95
CA GLN A 47 2.59 -7.27 7.03
C GLN A 47 1.37 -6.35 6.93
N ILE A 48 1.55 -5.13 6.46
CA ILE A 48 0.46 -4.18 6.24
C ILE A 48 -0.51 -4.72 5.20
N ASP A 49 -0.03 -5.27 4.08
CA ASP A 49 -0.88 -5.83 3.04
C ASP A 49 -1.67 -7.05 3.56
N ILE A 50 -1.02 -7.95 4.29
CA ILE A 50 -1.68 -9.08 4.97
C ILE A 50 -2.82 -8.57 5.88
N ASN A 51 -2.60 -7.47 6.59
CA ASN A 51 -3.62 -6.89 7.46
C ASN A 51 -4.78 -6.27 6.67
N TYR A 52 -4.53 -5.64 5.52
CA TYR A 52 -5.59 -5.15 4.62
C TYR A 52 -6.39 -6.31 4.03
N ALA A 53 -5.72 -7.37 3.60
CA ALA A 53 -6.35 -8.60 3.13
C ALA A 53 -7.24 -9.23 4.21
N ALA A 54 -6.81 -9.23 5.48
CA ALA A 54 -7.63 -9.73 6.59
C ALA A 54 -8.91 -8.89 6.78
N ILE A 55 -8.82 -7.55 6.66
CA ILE A 55 -10.01 -6.69 6.71
C ILE A 55 -10.96 -7.00 5.55
N ALA A 56 -10.42 -7.24 4.35
CA ALA A 56 -11.24 -7.60 3.19
C ALA A 56 -11.96 -8.93 3.37
N LYS A 57 -11.28 -9.95 3.90
CA LYS A 57 -11.87 -11.26 4.21
C LYS A 57 -12.97 -11.19 5.28
N GLU A 58 -12.84 -10.26 6.23
CA GLU A 58 -13.87 -10.03 7.26
C GLU A 58 -15.12 -9.32 6.71
N LYS A 59 -14.93 -8.34 5.79
CA LYS A 59 -15.97 -7.37 5.45
C LYS A 59 -16.61 -7.57 4.09
N SER A 60 -15.91 -8.14 3.12
CA SER A 60 -16.42 -8.35 1.76
C SER A 60 -17.23 -9.63 1.66
N LYS A 61 -18.19 -9.60 0.72
CA LYS A 61 -18.91 -10.79 0.22
C LYS A 61 -18.70 -10.93 -1.29
N ASN A 62 -17.89 -10.08 -1.90
CA ASN A 62 -17.60 -10.12 -3.32
C ASN A 62 -16.47 -11.13 -3.59
N ASP A 63 -16.72 -12.10 -4.46
CA ASP A 63 -15.81 -13.21 -4.74
C ASP A 63 -14.47 -12.74 -5.31
N ASP A 64 -14.44 -11.72 -6.17
CA ASP A 64 -13.21 -11.20 -6.75
C ASP A 64 -12.33 -10.57 -5.66
N ILE A 65 -12.93 -9.80 -4.77
CA ILE A 65 -12.24 -9.19 -3.62
C ILE A 65 -11.71 -10.27 -2.66
N LEU A 66 -12.51 -11.30 -2.36
CA LEU A 66 -12.09 -12.38 -1.45
C LEU A 66 -10.95 -13.21 -2.03
N LYS A 67 -11.00 -13.54 -3.33
CA LYS A 67 -9.93 -14.24 -4.03
C LYS A 67 -8.65 -13.43 -4.06
N PHE A 68 -8.75 -12.15 -4.41
CA PHE A 68 -7.61 -11.23 -4.42
C PHE A 68 -6.99 -11.09 -3.02
N ALA A 69 -7.78 -10.84 -1.99
CA ALA A 69 -7.31 -10.72 -0.62
C ALA A 69 -6.63 -12.01 -0.11
N THR A 70 -7.13 -13.18 -0.52
CA THR A 70 -6.50 -14.46 -0.17
C THR A 70 -5.14 -14.57 -0.81
N MET A 71 -5.04 -14.29 -2.12
CA MET A 71 -3.77 -14.30 -2.86
C MET A 71 -2.76 -13.31 -2.26
N MET A 72 -3.18 -12.09 -1.91
CA MET A 72 -2.31 -11.10 -1.27
C MET A 72 -1.76 -11.63 0.06
N ALA A 73 -2.63 -12.12 0.94
CA ALA A 73 -2.21 -12.65 2.23
C ALA A 73 -1.19 -13.80 2.10
N ASP A 74 -1.38 -14.69 1.15
CA ASP A 74 -0.51 -15.86 0.96
C ASP A 74 0.83 -15.46 0.33
N ASN A 75 0.82 -14.64 -0.72
CA ASN A 75 2.04 -14.21 -1.40
C ASN A 75 2.92 -13.34 -0.50
N HIS A 76 2.33 -12.37 0.22
CA HIS A 76 3.08 -11.50 1.12
C HIS A 76 3.62 -12.26 2.35
N ARG A 77 2.91 -13.30 2.82
CA ARG A 77 3.43 -14.19 3.87
C ARG A 77 4.65 -14.96 3.40
N ALA A 78 4.61 -15.50 2.18
CA ALA A 78 5.76 -16.20 1.59
C ALA A 78 7.00 -15.28 1.47
N VAL A 79 6.81 -14.01 1.14
CA VAL A 79 7.92 -13.03 1.11
C VAL A 79 8.48 -12.78 2.52
N ILE A 80 7.63 -12.66 3.53
CA ILE A 80 8.09 -12.52 4.93
C ILE A 80 8.91 -13.75 5.36
N ASP A 81 8.46 -14.95 5.01
CA ASP A 81 9.18 -16.19 5.36
C ASP A 81 10.56 -16.23 4.68
N GLN A 82 10.67 -15.82 3.42
CA GLN A 82 11.96 -15.71 2.71
C GLN A 82 12.86 -14.66 3.37
N ALA A 83 12.32 -13.49 3.72
CA ALA A 83 13.06 -12.42 4.40
C ALA A 83 13.55 -12.88 5.79
N ALA A 84 12.73 -13.61 6.54
CA ALA A 84 13.10 -14.16 7.84
C ALA A 84 14.22 -15.23 7.73
N ALA A 85 14.13 -16.12 6.74
CA ALA A 85 15.17 -17.11 6.47
C ALA A 85 16.50 -16.44 6.10
N LEU A 86 16.46 -15.41 5.25
CA LEU A 86 17.64 -14.64 4.87
C LEU A 86 18.24 -13.89 6.07
N ALA A 87 17.42 -13.19 6.86
CA ALA A 87 17.85 -12.49 8.05
C ALA A 87 18.56 -13.43 9.05
N LYS A 88 18.00 -14.64 9.26
CA LYS A 88 18.62 -15.69 10.07
C LYS A 88 19.97 -16.13 9.51
N LYS A 89 20.06 -16.35 8.20
CA LYS A 89 21.31 -16.75 7.50
C LYS A 89 22.41 -15.70 7.68
N LEU A 90 22.03 -14.43 7.56
CA LEU A 90 22.96 -13.31 7.64
C LEU A 90 23.27 -12.85 9.08
N GLY A 91 22.59 -13.42 10.09
CA GLY A 91 22.72 -12.96 11.50
C GLY A 91 22.19 -11.53 11.71
N VAL A 92 21.29 -11.07 10.84
CA VAL A 92 20.71 -9.71 10.89
C VAL A 92 19.33 -9.75 11.57
N THR A 93 19.10 -8.85 12.51
CA THR A 93 17.78 -8.62 13.10
C THR A 93 17.18 -7.35 12.48
N PRO A 94 15.97 -7.40 11.88
CA PRO A 94 15.32 -6.21 11.37
C PRO A 94 15.22 -5.12 12.44
N LYS A 95 15.61 -3.89 12.08
CA LYS A 95 15.66 -2.75 12.99
C LYS A 95 14.62 -1.72 12.61
N ASP A 96 13.77 -1.36 13.57
CA ASP A 96 12.75 -0.33 13.39
C ASP A 96 13.36 1.05 13.10
N ASN A 97 12.67 1.85 12.28
CA ASN A 97 13.15 3.15 11.81
C ASN A 97 11.98 4.09 11.47
N ALA A 98 12.29 5.34 11.16
CA ALA A 98 11.26 6.36 10.88
C ALA A 98 10.37 6.00 9.68
N VAL A 99 10.90 5.30 8.66
CA VAL A 99 10.14 4.88 7.47
C VAL A 99 9.14 3.77 7.87
N SER A 100 9.59 2.71 8.56
CA SER A 100 8.72 1.63 9.01
C SER A 100 7.64 2.13 9.98
N GLN A 101 7.98 3.04 10.89
CA GLN A 101 7.01 3.65 11.82
C GLN A 101 5.96 4.49 11.10
N LYS A 102 6.37 5.27 10.09
CA LYS A 102 5.45 6.05 9.26
C LYS A 102 4.50 5.14 8.50
N LEU A 103 4.99 4.08 7.87
CA LEU A 103 4.16 3.09 7.20
C LEU A 103 3.10 2.51 8.13
N LEU A 104 3.48 2.10 9.34
CA LEU A 104 2.55 1.58 10.34
C LEU A 104 1.52 2.62 10.78
N ALA A 105 1.92 3.88 10.94
CA ALA A 105 1.00 4.96 11.31
C ALA A 105 -0.05 5.22 10.22
N ASP A 106 0.38 5.26 8.95
CA ASP A 106 -0.52 5.48 7.83
C ASP A 106 -1.42 4.25 7.58
N ALA A 107 -0.89 3.04 7.74
CA ALA A 107 -1.67 1.81 7.67
C ALA A 107 -2.79 1.74 8.72
N ARG A 108 -2.55 2.23 9.95
CA ARG A 108 -3.61 2.32 10.97
C ARG A 108 -4.74 3.25 10.55
N LYS A 109 -4.44 4.39 9.92
CA LYS A 109 -5.46 5.33 9.40
C LYS A 109 -6.26 4.68 8.28
N THR A 110 -5.59 4.07 7.31
CA THR A 110 -6.22 3.33 6.21
C THR A 110 -7.10 2.20 6.72
N GLY A 111 -6.60 1.37 7.64
CA GLY A 111 -7.37 0.28 8.23
C GLY A 111 -8.63 0.78 8.95
N LYS A 112 -8.56 1.92 9.66
CA LYS A 112 -9.74 2.56 10.27
C LYS A 112 -10.75 3.00 9.21
N THR A 113 -10.27 3.60 8.12
CA THR A 113 -11.13 4.03 7.00
C THR A 113 -11.80 2.84 6.33
N LEU A 114 -11.07 1.76 6.03
CA LEU A 114 -11.63 0.54 5.45
C LEU A 114 -12.71 -0.07 6.37
N ARG A 115 -12.43 -0.20 7.67
CA ARG A 115 -13.39 -0.76 8.63
C ARG A 115 -14.67 0.05 8.76
N SER A 116 -14.64 1.36 8.52
CA SER A 116 -15.84 2.22 8.59
C SER A 116 -16.80 2.00 7.40
N LYS A 117 -16.35 1.40 6.30
CA LYS A 117 -17.15 1.20 5.09
C LYS A 117 -17.83 -0.16 5.08
N LYS A 118 -18.87 -0.33 4.23
CA LYS A 118 -19.65 -1.57 4.09
C LYS A 118 -20.06 -1.79 2.62
N GLY A 119 -20.34 -3.05 2.27
CA GLY A 119 -20.85 -3.44 0.95
C GLY A 119 -19.93 -2.94 -0.19
N ASP A 120 -20.51 -2.47 -1.28
CA ASP A 120 -19.75 -2.02 -2.46
C ASP A 120 -18.86 -0.83 -2.18
N ALA A 121 -19.24 0.06 -1.26
CA ALA A 121 -18.38 1.16 -0.83
C ALA A 121 -17.13 0.66 -0.10
N PHE A 122 -17.18 -0.48 0.58
CA PHE A 122 -16.02 -1.17 1.11
C PHE A 122 -15.18 -1.79 0.00
N ASN A 123 -15.82 -2.58 -0.89
CA ASN A 123 -15.13 -3.27 -1.99
C ASN A 123 -14.32 -2.29 -2.84
N LYS A 124 -14.97 -1.19 -3.25
CA LYS A 124 -14.29 -0.12 -3.99
C LYS A 124 -13.14 0.49 -3.20
N ALA A 125 -13.34 0.85 -1.95
CA ALA A 125 -12.30 1.48 -1.14
C ALA A 125 -11.10 0.54 -0.89
N TYR A 126 -11.35 -0.75 -0.71
CA TYR A 126 -10.30 -1.76 -0.57
C TYR A 126 -9.47 -1.86 -1.83
N ILE A 127 -10.10 -2.05 -2.99
CA ILE A 127 -9.35 -2.23 -4.24
C ILE A 127 -8.63 -0.94 -4.69
N ASP A 128 -9.23 0.24 -4.45
CA ASP A 128 -8.58 1.53 -4.66
C ASP A 128 -7.31 1.67 -3.79
N ASN A 129 -7.39 1.21 -2.53
CA ASN A 129 -6.25 1.17 -1.63
C ASN A 129 -5.17 0.21 -2.13
N GLU A 130 -5.52 -0.99 -2.59
CA GLU A 130 -4.57 -1.97 -3.11
C GLU A 130 -3.79 -1.43 -4.31
N VAL A 131 -4.48 -0.77 -5.25
CA VAL A 131 -3.82 -0.09 -6.39
C VAL A 131 -2.85 0.99 -5.91
N ALA A 132 -3.29 1.86 -5.01
CA ALA A 132 -2.46 2.95 -4.49
C ALA A 132 -1.27 2.43 -3.67
N TYR A 133 -1.51 1.42 -2.84
CA TYR A 133 -0.51 0.80 -1.98
C TYR A 133 0.58 0.11 -2.79
N HIS A 134 0.23 -0.73 -3.75
CA HIS A 134 1.21 -1.41 -4.60
C HIS A 134 2.03 -0.44 -5.44
N LYS A 135 1.43 0.65 -5.98
CA LYS A 135 2.19 1.72 -6.66
C LYS A 135 3.22 2.35 -5.73
N ALA A 136 2.84 2.67 -4.51
CA ALA A 136 3.73 3.27 -3.52
C ALA A 136 4.84 2.30 -3.08
N VAL A 137 4.52 1.02 -2.84
CA VAL A 137 5.49 -0.01 -2.45
C VAL A 137 6.50 -0.28 -3.57
N ILE A 138 6.06 -0.41 -4.83
CA ILE A 138 6.96 -0.59 -5.98
C ILE A 138 7.92 0.60 -6.06
N GLY A 139 7.41 1.83 -5.98
CA GLY A 139 8.25 3.03 -6.00
C GLY A 139 9.27 3.07 -4.85
N ALA A 140 8.86 2.66 -3.64
CA ALA A 140 9.76 2.59 -2.49
C ALA A 140 10.83 1.48 -2.64
N VAL A 141 10.44 0.30 -3.14
CA VAL A 141 11.39 -0.81 -3.35
C VAL A 141 12.43 -0.41 -4.41
N GLU A 142 11.99 0.10 -5.56
CA GLU A 142 12.89 0.47 -6.66
C GLU A 142 13.69 1.76 -6.37
N GLY A 143 13.07 2.76 -5.72
CA GLY A 143 13.67 4.09 -5.54
C GLY A 143 14.39 4.30 -4.20
N LEU A 144 14.15 3.45 -3.20
CA LEU A 144 14.77 3.57 -1.88
C LEU A 144 15.42 2.26 -1.42
N LEU A 145 14.67 1.17 -1.29
CA LEU A 145 15.19 -0.02 -0.60
C LEU A 145 16.32 -0.68 -1.39
N ILE A 146 16.18 -0.90 -2.69
CA ILE A 146 17.22 -1.49 -3.54
C ILE A 146 18.47 -0.63 -3.58
N PRO A 147 18.40 0.71 -3.81
CA PRO A 147 19.58 1.58 -3.78
C PRO A 147 20.32 1.58 -2.44
N GLU A 148 19.59 1.61 -1.32
CA GLU A 148 20.20 1.69 0.03
C GLU A 148 20.75 0.33 0.51
N THR A 149 20.35 -0.80 -0.08
CA THR A 149 20.80 -2.13 0.33
C THR A 149 22.26 -2.36 -0.07
N GLU A 150 23.11 -2.66 0.91
CA GLU A 150 24.53 -3.00 0.71
C GLU A 150 24.73 -4.53 0.56
N ASN A 151 23.98 -5.35 1.30
CA ASN A 151 24.05 -6.80 1.23
C ASN A 151 23.48 -7.34 -0.11
N ALA A 152 24.30 -8.07 -0.85
CA ALA A 152 23.94 -8.57 -2.18
C ALA A 152 22.72 -9.52 -2.18
N GLU A 153 22.59 -10.41 -1.17
CA GLU A 153 21.49 -11.37 -1.10
C GLU A 153 20.16 -10.67 -0.73
N LEU A 154 20.21 -9.66 0.15
CA LEU A 154 19.03 -8.84 0.45
C LEU A 154 18.61 -8.02 -0.77
N LYS A 155 19.58 -7.46 -1.49
CA LYS A 155 19.31 -6.74 -2.73
C LYS A 155 18.67 -7.62 -3.79
N GLU A 156 19.19 -8.84 -3.97
CA GLU A 156 18.62 -9.84 -4.87
C GLU A 156 17.17 -10.20 -4.47
N LEU A 157 16.91 -10.44 -3.18
CA LEU A 157 15.55 -10.71 -2.69
C LEU A 157 14.61 -9.56 -3.04
N LEU A 158 15.01 -8.30 -2.80
CA LEU A 158 14.21 -7.13 -3.15
C LEU A 158 13.96 -7.00 -4.66
N GLN A 159 14.96 -7.29 -5.48
CA GLN A 159 14.81 -7.28 -6.94
C GLN A 159 13.85 -8.38 -7.42
N ASN A 160 13.92 -9.57 -6.82
CA ASN A 160 13.11 -10.72 -7.19
C ASN A 160 11.62 -10.57 -6.83
N VAL A 161 11.25 -9.74 -5.84
CA VAL A 161 9.85 -9.49 -5.50
C VAL A 161 9.17 -8.46 -6.40
N VAL A 162 9.91 -7.59 -7.09
CA VAL A 162 9.35 -6.52 -7.93
C VAL A 162 8.40 -7.03 -9.02
N PRO A 163 8.71 -8.09 -9.78
CA PRO A 163 7.77 -8.63 -10.77
C PRO A 163 6.44 -9.07 -10.15
N SER A 164 6.46 -9.72 -8.97
CA SER A 164 5.25 -10.12 -8.26
C SER A 164 4.42 -8.91 -7.80
N LEU A 165 5.05 -7.88 -7.26
CA LEU A 165 4.37 -6.63 -6.89
C LEU A 165 3.70 -5.97 -8.10
N LYS A 166 4.35 -5.96 -9.27
CA LYS A 166 3.78 -5.45 -10.51
C LYS A 166 2.59 -6.29 -10.99
N ALA A 167 2.66 -7.61 -10.85
CA ALA A 167 1.54 -8.51 -11.17
C ALA A 167 0.35 -8.29 -10.22
N HIS A 168 0.60 -8.10 -8.92
CA HIS A 168 -0.45 -7.75 -7.95
C HIS A 168 -1.13 -6.43 -8.32
N LEU A 169 -0.35 -5.39 -8.65
CA LEU A 169 -0.88 -4.11 -9.10
C LEU A 169 -1.79 -4.27 -10.33
N GLN A 170 -1.32 -4.98 -11.37
CA GLN A 170 -2.12 -5.21 -12.56
C GLN A 170 -3.43 -5.94 -12.26
N HIS A 171 -3.39 -6.94 -11.38
CA HIS A 171 -4.60 -7.66 -10.96
C HIS A 171 -5.55 -6.74 -10.18
N ALA A 172 -5.03 -5.93 -9.25
CA ALA A 172 -5.83 -4.93 -8.54
C ALA A 172 -6.49 -3.93 -9.49
N GLU A 173 -5.76 -3.43 -10.49
CA GLU A 173 -6.29 -2.51 -11.52
C GLU A 173 -7.37 -3.16 -12.40
N MET A 174 -7.27 -4.46 -12.69
CA MET A 174 -8.33 -5.19 -13.41
C MET A 174 -9.61 -5.31 -12.56
N ILE A 175 -9.48 -5.61 -11.27
CA ILE A 175 -10.63 -5.69 -10.36
C ILE A 175 -11.23 -4.30 -10.13
N GLN A 176 -10.40 -3.26 -9.97
CA GLN A 176 -10.84 -1.87 -9.77
C GLN A 176 -11.80 -1.38 -10.85
N LYS A 177 -11.60 -1.80 -12.10
CA LYS A 177 -12.48 -1.43 -13.24
C LYS A 177 -13.92 -1.96 -13.13
N LYS A 178 -14.18 -2.86 -12.16
CA LYS A 178 -15.51 -3.44 -11.94
C LYS A 178 -16.33 -2.64 -10.92
N PHE A 179 -15.72 -1.66 -10.24
CA PHE A 179 -16.30 -0.78 -9.22
C PHE A 179 -16.21 0.70 -9.61
#